data_483e1869611b4369c26856db8cf18cb8
#
_entry.id   483e1869611b4369c26856db8cf18cb8
#
_cell.length_a   1.000
_cell.length_b   1.000
_cell.length_c   1.000
_cell.angle_alpha   90.00
_cell.angle_beta   90.00
_cell.angle_gamma   90.00
#
_symmetry.space_group_name_H-M   'P 1'
#
loop_
_entity.id
_entity.type
_entity.pdbx_description
1 polymer ?
#
loop_
_entity_poly.entity_id
_entity_poly.type
_entity_poly.pdbx_seq_one_letter_code
_entity_poly.pdbx_strand_id
1 'polypeptide(L)'
;MTSLVFSALILLQYPYPGSTPINPRDPLSPLSNTQAVASFTGTFKSADKKYLFIDLEDGNTMRMFITGATKFFRDDKPAKVSDFHQGDSVAVDVSRDNRLNMLAVRVTTVPPKSDKKAPEQPPTAERHDR
;
A
#
# COMPACT_ATOMS: atom_id res chain seq x y z
N MET A 1 44.61 52.55 7.38
CA MET A 1 44.16 51.40 8.15
C MET A 1 42.77 51.08 7.75
N THR A 2 42.67 50.40 6.67
CA THR A 2 41.40 50.02 6.14
C THR A 2 41.03 48.65 6.67
N SER A 3 40.18 48.61 7.62
CA SER A 3 39.51 47.40 8.01
C SER A 3 38.56 46.99 6.92
N LEU A 4 38.97 46.07 6.18
CA LEU A 4 38.10 45.40 5.23
C LEU A 4 37.26 44.40 5.99
N VAL A 5 36.14 44.88 6.41
CA VAL A 5 35.08 43.98 6.83
C VAL A 5 34.48 43.42 5.57
N PHE A 6 35.03 42.38 5.08
CA PHE A 6 34.31 41.51 4.18
C PHE A 6 33.34 40.72 5.01
N SER A 7 32.28 41.32 5.28
CA SER A 7 31.09 40.55 5.52
C SER A 7 30.83 39.74 4.29
N ALA A 8 31.28 38.55 4.31
CA ALA A 8 30.89 37.58 3.33
C ALA A 8 29.41 37.31 3.52
N LEU A 9 28.63 38.10 2.92
CA LEU A 9 27.21 37.90 2.75
C LEU A 9 26.92 36.86 1.68
N ILE A 10 27.72 35.86 1.68
CA ILE A 10 27.66 34.80 0.64
C ILE A 10 26.66 33.71 1.03
N LEU A 11 26.05 33.88 2.15
CA LEU A 11 25.34 32.77 2.79
C LEU A 11 23.89 32.64 2.43
N LEU A 12 23.41 33.47 1.57
CA LEU A 12 21.96 33.52 1.37
C LEU A 12 21.50 32.98 0.06
N GLN A 13 22.37 32.27 -0.61
CA GLN A 13 22.03 31.71 -1.90
C GLN A 13 22.06 30.20 -1.91
N TYR A 14 21.77 29.62 -0.78
CA TYR A 14 21.43 28.21 -0.81
C TYR A 14 20.05 28.07 -1.43
N PRO A 15 19.99 27.50 -2.61
CA PRO A 15 18.69 27.06 -3.09
C PRO A 15 18.15 26.12 -2.02
N TYR A 16 16.95 26.33 -1.63
CA TYR A 16 16.28 25.50 -0.65
C TYR A 16 16.44 24.05 -1.02
N PRO A 17 17.09 23.24 -0.20
CA PRO A 17 17.09 21.81 -0.44
C PRO A 17 15.65 21.34 -0.25
N GLY A 18 14.93 21.15 -1.27
CA GLY A 18 13.54 20.74 -1.19
C GLY A 18 12.66 21.39 -2.22
N SER A 19 13.19 22.39 -2.91
CA SER A 19 12.46 23.04 -3.99
C SER A 19 12.80 22.48 -5.37
N THR A 20 13.54 21.41 -5.45
CA THR A 20 13.58 20.67 -6.69
C THR A 20 12.25 19.93 -6.80
N PRO A 21 11.36 20.39 -7.65
CA PRO A 21 10.17 19.60 -7.89
C PRO A 21 10.65 18.24 -8.37
N ILE A 22 10.24 17.22 -7.66
CA ILE A 22 10.41 15.84 -8.14
C ILE A 22 9.69 15.82 -9.47
N ASN A 23 10.47 15.85 -10.51
CA ASN A 23 9.91 15.77 -11.84
C ASN A 23 9.40 14.33 -12.01
N PRO A 24 8.10 14.12 -12.07
CA PRO A 24 7.55 12.77 -12.22
C PRO A 24 7.94 12.12 -13.55
N ARG A 25 8.64 12.84 -14.38
CA ARG A 25 9.18 12.34 -15.66
C ARG A 25 10.66 12.02 -15.59
N ASP A 26 11.25 12.12 -14.42
CA ASP A 26 12.66 11.74 -14.29
C ASP A 26 12.76 10.22 -14.42
N PRO A 27 13.41 9.73 -15.49
CA PRO A 27 13.56 8.29 -15.71
C PRO A 27 14.40 7.62 -14.64
N LEU A 28 15.06 8.40 -13.81
CA LEU A 28 15.87 7.91 -12.70
C LEU A 28 15.10 7.89 -11.38
N SER A 29 13.88 8.35 -11.38
CA SER A 29 13.03 8.25 -10.20
C SER A 29 12.61 6.79 -10.01
N PRO A 30 13.07 6.12 -8.98
CA PRO A 30 12.75 4.70 -8.76
C PRO A 30 11.26 4.46 -8.48
N LEU A 31 10.49 5.53 -8.41
CA LEU A 31 9.06 5.47 -8.08
C LEU A 31 8.14 5.56 -9.30
N SER A 32 8.71 5.86 -10.47
CA SER A 32 7.87 6.14 -11.64
C SER A 32 7.15 4.91 -12.20
N ASN A 33 7.57 3.70 -11.81
CA ASN A 33 6.98 2.47 -12.34
C ASN A 33 6.17 1.66 -11.32
N THR A 34 6.06 2.14 -10.09
CA THR A 34 5.39 1.40 -9.01
C THR A 34 4.20 2.13 -8.42
N GLN A 35 3.67 3.09 -9.14
CA GLN A 35 2.47 3.77 -8.68
C GLN A 35 1.31 2.78 -8.67
N ALA A 36 0.75 2.56 -7.50
CA ALA A 36 -0.45 1.76 -7.36
C ALA A 36 -1.60 2.43 -8.12
N VAL A 37 -2.26 1.66 -8.95
CA VAL A 37 -3.41 2.11 -9.74
C VAL A 37 -4.71 1.81 -9.02
N ALA A 38 -4.71 0.75 -8.22
CA ALA A 38 -5.89 0.30 -7.48
C ALA A 38 -5.45 -0.45 -6.22
N SER A 39 -6.32 -0.45 -5.24
CA SER A 39 -6.16 -1.24 -4.01
C SER A 39 -7.33 -2.19 -3.87
N PHE A 40 -7.04 -3.42 -3.55
CA PHE A 40 -8.04 -4.46 -3.32
C PHE A 40 -7.87 -5.01 -1.91
N THR A 41 -8.97 -5.28 -1.26
CA THR A 41 -9.01 -5.94 0.04
C THR A 41 -9.66 -7.30 -0.11
N GLY A 42 -9.10 -8.28 0.52
CA GLY A 42 -9.63 -9.64 0.46
C GLY A 42 -8.94 -10.55 1.45
N THR A 43 -9.14 -11.83 1.26
CA THR A 43 -8.55 -12.88 2.07
C THR A 43 -7.43 -13.55 1.31
N PHE A 44 -6.27 -13.69 1.94
CA PHE A 44 -5.16 -14.41 1.36
C PHE A 44 -5.54 -15.87 1.14
N LYS A 45 -5.41 -16.33 -0.08
CA LYS A 45 -5.70 -17.72 -0.44
C LYS A 45 -4.43 -18.54 -0.57
N SER A 46 -3.56 -18.10 -1.43
CA SER A 46 -2.27 -18.75 -1.67
C SER A 46 -1.32 -17.81 -2.41
N ALA A 47 -0.06 -18.12 -2.38
CA ALA A 47 0.94 -17.47 -3.21
C ALA A 47 1.98 -18.49 -3.65
N ASP A 48 2.47 -18.32 -4.85
CA ASP A 48 3.63 -19.03 -5.37
C ASP A 48 4.72 -18.03 -5.80
N LYS A 49 5.73 -18.49 -6.50
CA LYS A 49 6.85 -17.64 -6.90
C LYS A 49 6.47 -16.51 -7.86
N LYS A 50 5.35 -16.64 -8.56
CA LYS A 50 4.94 -15.70 -9.61
C LYS A 50 3.58 -15.09 -9.36
N TYR A 51 2.74 -15.72 -8.59
CA TYR A 51 1.35 -15.34 -8.46
C TYR A 51 0.92 -15.25 -7.01
N LEU A 52 0.07 -14.26 -6.76
CA LEU A 52 -0.67 -14.09 -5.54
C LEU A 52 -2.14 -14.31 -5.85
N PHE A 53 -2.81 -15.08 -5.02
CA PHE A 53 -4.24 -15.33 -5.10
C PHE A 53 -4.91 -14.80 -3.84
N ILE A 54 -5.88 -13.94 -4.02
CA ILE A 54 -6.74 -13.44 -2.95
C ILE A 54 -8.19 -13.70 -3.29
N ASP A 55 -8.98 -14.02 -2.30
CA ASP A 55 -10.42 -14.11 -2.43
C ASP A 55 -11.03 -12.78 -2.01
N LEU A 56 -11.77 -12.17 -2.91
CA LEU A 56 -12.47 -10.91 -2.68
C LEU A 56 -13.77 -11.16 -1.91
N GLU A 57 -14.31 -10.11 -1.34
CA GLU A 57 -15.57 -10.17 -0.58
C GLU A 57 -16.76 -10.65 -1.42
N ASP A 58 -16.70 -10.47 -2.73
CA ASP A 58 -17.72 -10.93 -3.67
C ASP A 58 -17.64 -12.43 -4.02
N GLY A 59 -16.68 -13.15 -3.42
CA GLY A 59 -16.43 -14.56 -3.66
C GLY A 59 -15.55 -14.87 -4.87
N ASN A 60 -15.09 -13.87 -5.58
CA ASN A 60 -14.18 -14.06 -6.71
C ASN A 60 -12.74 -14.17 -6.23
N THR A 61 -11.98 -15.04 -6.86
CA THR A 61 -10.54 -15.14 -6.66
C THR A 61 -9.83 -14.25 -7.67
N MET A 62 -9.02 -13.34 -7.17
CA MET A 62 -8.18 -12.49 -7.99
C MET A 62 -6.74 -13.02 -8.02
N ARG A 63 -6.20 -13.08 -9.21
CA ARG A 63 -4.80 -13.46 -9.44
C ARG A 63 -3.98 -12.23 -9.82
N MET A 64 -2.86 -12.06 -9.16
CA MET A 64 -1.92 -10.98 -9.41
C MET A 64 -0.52 -11.52 -9.57
N PHE A 65 0.30 -10.82 -10.35
CA PHE A 65 1.70 -11.18 -10.48
C PHE A 65 2.52 -10.63 -9.31
N ILE A 66 3.39 -11.47 -8.78
CA ILE A 66 4.43 -11.06 -7.84
C ILE A 66 5.71 -10.81 -8.64
N THR A 67 6.35 -9.70 -8.37
CA THR A 67 7.66 -9.36 -8.95
C THR A 67 8.68 -9.19 -7.84
N GLY A 68 9.94 -9.05 -8.21
CA GLY A 68 11.00 -8.74 -7.25
C GLY A 68 10.82 -7.38 -6.54
N ALA A 69 9.99 -6.50 -7.12
CA ALA A 69 9.65 -5.21 -6.53
C ALA A 69 8.43 -5.24 -5.61
N THR A 70 7.71 -6.36 -5.57
CA THR A 70 6.55 -6.52 -4.68
C THR A 70 7.00 -6.52 -3.23
N LYS A 71 6.39 -5.67 -2.43
CA LYS A 71 6.70 -5.54 -1.00
C LYS A 71 5.59 -6.15 -0.17
N PHE A 72 5.99 -6.90 0.83
CA PHE A 72 5.09 -7.56 1.78
C PHE A 72 5.26 -6.94 3.15
N PHE A 73 4.15 -6.66 3.81
CA PHE A 73 4.13 -6.12 5.16
C PHE A 73 3.14 -6.90 6.01
N ARG A 74 3.55 -7.18 7.22
CA ARG A 74 2.71 -7.77 8.26
C ARG A 74 2.79 -6.91 9.51
N ASP A 75 1.64 -6.46 10.00
CA ASP A 75 1.59 -5.55 11.15
C ASP A 75 2.52 -4.33 11.01
N ASP A 76 2.50 -3.72 9.81
CA ASP A 76 3.34 -2.58 9.42
C ASP A 76 4.86 -2.85 9.40
N LYS A 77 5.25 -4.10 9.49
CA LYS A 77 6.65 -4.53 9.41
C LYS A 77 6.93 -5.24 8.10
N PRO A 78 8.13 -5.06 7.52
CA PRO A 78 8.53 -5.83 6.36
C PRO A 78 8.40 -7.33 6.63
N ALA A 79 7.78 -8.03 5.70
CA ALA A 79 7.52 -9.46 5.80
C ALA A 79 7.89 -10.15 4.49
N LYS A 80 7.81 -11.46 4.51
CA LYS A 80 7.98 -12.32 3.33
C LYS A 80 6.64 -12.93 2.96
N VAL A 81 6.53 -13.39 1.73
CA VAL A 81 5.33 -14.09 1.28
C VAL A 81 5.00 -15.32 2.15
N SER A 82 6.03 -15.96 2.67
CA SER A 82 5.88 -17.14 3.56
C SER A 82 5.27 -16.81 4.93
N ASP A 83 5.27 -15.54 5.30
CA ASP A 83 4.68 -15.10 6.57
C ASP A 83 3.16 -14.93 6.49
N PHE A 84 2.60 -15.04 5.30
CA PHE A 84 1.16 -14.96 5.07
C PHE A 84 0.54 -16.35 5.11
N HIS A 85 -0.61 -16.44 5.73
CA HIS A 85 -1.36 -17.67 5.88
C HIS A 85 -2.71 -17.57 5.19
N GLN A 86 -3.20 -18.70 4.73
CA GLN A 86 -4.54 -18.78 4.17
C GLN A 86 -5.55 -18.30 5.22
N GLY A 87 -6.42 -17.39 4.83
CA GLY A 87 -7.41 -16.79 5.71
C GLY A 87 -7.01 -15.42 6.28
N ASP A 88 -5.77 -14.99 6.10
CA ASP A 88 -5.34 -13.66 6.52
C ASP A 88 -6.05 -12.58 5.71
N SER A 89 -6.57 -11.56 6.38
CA SER A 89 -7.09 -10.38 5.69
C SER A 89 -5.93 -9.56 5.15
N VAL A 90 -5.97 -9.25 3.88
CA VAL A 90 -4.91 -8.52 3.19
C VAL A 90 -5.47 -7.38 2.36
N ALA A 91 -4.72 -6.29 2.29
CA ALA A 91 -4.90 -5.23 1.32
C ALA A 91 -3.75 -5.31 0.31
N VAL A 92 -4.06 -5.25 -0.95
CA VAL A 92 -3.08 -5.34 -2.03
C VAL A 92 -3.20 -4.11 -2.92
N ASP A 93 -2.12 -3.39 -3.00
CA ASP A 93 -1.96 -2.31 -3.96
C ASP A 93 -1.44 -2.89 -5.26
N VAL A 94 -2.11 -2.58 -6.33
CA VAL A 94 -1.88 -3.18 -7.64
C VAL A 94 -1.55 -2.11 -8.66
N SER A 95 -0.57 -2.40 -9.48
CA SER A 95 -0.23 -1.64 -10.68
C SER A 95 -0.57 -2.46 -11.93
N ARG A 96 -0.58 -1.82 -13.08
CA ARG A 96 -0.71 -2.50 -14.36
C ARG A 96 0.57 -2.36 -15.16
N ASP A 97 0.98 -3.45 -15.78
CA ASP A 97 2.04 -3.40 -16.76
C ASP A 97 1.52 -3.00 -18.16
N ASN A 98 2.43 -2.87 -19.11
CA ASN A 98 2.10 -2.53 -20.49
C ASN A 98 1.23 -3.58 -21.20
N ARG A 99 1.11 -4.78 -20.62
CA ARG A 99 0.29 -5.88 -21.13
C ARG A 99 -1.03 -6.00 -20.38
N LEU A 100 -1.35 -5.01 -19.55
CA LEU A 100 -2.54 -4.98 -18.70
C LEU A 100 -2.60 -6.08 -17.62
N ASN A 101 -1.47 -6.72 -17.35
CA ASN A 101 -1.40 -7.63 -16.22
C ASN A 101 -1.43 -6.85 -14.90
N MET A 102 -2.08 -7.42 -13.92
CA MET A 102 -2.10 -6.85 -12.58
C MET A 102 -0.86 -7.30 -11.81
N LEU A 103 -0.06 -6.33 -11.40
CA LEU A 103 1.14 -6.53 -10.61
C LEU A 103 0.87 -6.14 -9.17
N ALA A 104 1.12 -7.04 -8.23
CA ALA A 104 1.09 -6.70 -6.83
C ALA A 104 2.31 -5.81 -6.50
N VAL A 105 2.05 -4.60 -6.05
CA VAL A 105 3.09 -3.64 -5.64
C VAL A 105 3.37 -3.77 -4.15
N ARG A 106 2.32 -3.81 -3.36
CA ARG A 106 2.38 -3.93 -1.91
C ARG A 106 1.28 -4.85 -1.42
N VAL A 107 1.62 -5.75 -0.55
CA VAL A 107 0.69 -6.64 0.13
C VAL A 107 0.82 -6.39 1.63
N THR A 108 -0.25 -6.02 2.27
CA THR A 108 -0.26 -5.68 3.69
C THR A 108 -1.33 -6.48 4.39
N THR A 109 -1.01 -7.09 5.52
CA THR A 109 -2.04 -7.67 6.37
C THR A 109 -2.87 -6.54 6.97
N VAL A 110 -4.16 -6.68 6.86
CA VAL A 110 -5.10 -5.82 7.54
C VAL A 110 -5.51 -6.55 8.82
N PRO A 111 -5.47 -5.92 9.99
CA PRO A 111 -6.07 -6.53 11.15
C PRO A 111 -7.49 -6.92 10.76
N PRO A 112 -7.95 -8.13 11.13
CA PRO A 112 -9.31 -8.50 10.85
C PRO A 112 -10.14 -7.31 11.31
N LYS A 113 -10.96 -6.78 10.41
CA LYS A 113 -11.99 -5.89 10.85
C LYS A 113 -12.62 -6.68 11.99
N SER A 114 -12.31 -6.29 13.21
CA SER A 114 -13.16 -6.73 14.27
C SER A 114 -14.51 -6.34 13.74
N ASP A 115 -15.24 -7.32 13.29
CA ASP A 115 -16.64 -7.11 13.10
C ASP A 115 -17.03 -6.53 14.45
N LYS A 116 -17.01 -5.22 14.49
CA LYS A 116 -17.82 -4.55 15.46
C LYS A 116 -19.16 -5.11 15.09
N LYS A 117 -19.46 -6.21 15.71
CA LYS A 117 -20.70 -6.90 15.63
C LYS A 117 -21.70 -5.82 15.42
N ALA A 118 -22.21 -5.76 14.21
CA ALA A 118 -23.16 -4.73 13.84
C ALA A 118 -24.05 -4.58 15.04
N PRO A 119 -24.23 -3.37 15.58
CA PRO A 119 -24.81 -3.21 16.88
C PRO A 119 -25.99 -4.14 16.92
N GLU A 120 -25.88 -5.12 17.76
CA GLU A 120 -26.86 -6.17 17.88
C GLU A 120 -28.16 -5.44 17.94
N GLN A 121 -28.92 -5.53 16.88
CA GLN A 121 -30.22 -4.92 16.90
C GLN A 121 -30.82 -5.33 18.23
N PRO A 122 -31.13 -4.38 19.10
CA PRO A 122 -31.75 -4.77 20.35
C PRO A 122 -32.88 -5.68 19.96
N PRO A 123 -32.94 -6.86 20.51
CA PRO A 123 -33.97 -7.80 20.13
C PRO A 123 -35.25 -6.99 20.13
N THR A 124 -35.83 -6.90 18.95
CA THR A 124 -37.07 -6.19 18.79
C THR A 124 -37.93 -6.75 19.89
N ALA A 125 -38.11 -5.97 20.91
CA ALA A 125 -38.86 -6.42 22.05
C ALA A 125 -40.13 -6.93 21.46
N GLU A 126 -40.27 -8.21 21.43
CA GLU A 126 -41.43 -8.85 20.93
C GLU A 126 -42.54 -8.24 21.76
N ARG A 127 -43.16 -7.28 21.19
CA ARG A 127 -44.30 -6.69 21.83
C ARG A 127 -45.31 -7.80 21.87
N HIS A 128 -45.36 -8.47 23.01
CA HIS A 128 -46.46 -9.31 23.28
C HIS A 128 -47.66 -8.40 23.41
N ASP A 129 -48.22 -8.13 22.29
CA ASP A 129 -49.55 -7.54 22.27
C ASP A 129 -50.52 -8.63 22.61
N ARG A 130 -51.17 -8.33 23.64
CA ARG A 130 -52.37 -9.04 23.92
C ARG A 130 -53.52 -8.47 23.14
#